data_a19f1d13df7ccc5144673df27665effd
#
_entry.id   a19f1d13df7ccc5144673df27665effd
#
_cell.length_a   1.000
_cell.length_b   1.000
_cell.length_c   1.000
_cell.angle_alpha   90.00
_cell.angle_beta   90.00
_cell.angle_gamma   90.00
#
_symmetry.space_group_name_H-M   'P 1'
#
loop_
_entity.id
_entity.type
_entity.pdbx_description
1 polymer ?
#
loop_
_entity_poly.entity_id
_entity_poly.type
_entity_poly.pdbx_seq_one_letter_code
_entity_poly.pdbx_strand_id
1 'polypeptide(L)'
;MAKDADYVKSCQVMGAKSNQVWQGLAKKYIKDFEESNNVFGNKTATSADTGWQPASLFSPDWARGAEGNINGIHAFRKVINVTAEQAAQGGLLRMGCIVDADEIFVNGKQIGSTSYQYPPRKYKIPAGTLKAGENIIYIRLTSYGGTPSFVTEKPYKIVLQNSEIDLSNGWEHKLIQQMPSPQGAPDFMMTPAALYKGMLAPVLDWGYSGAVWYQGESNVGRANEYEK
;
A
#
# COMPACT_ATOMS: atom_id res chain seq x y z
N MET A 1 17.33 21.17 22.28
CA MET A 1 16.23 20.99 21.30
C MET A 1 15.05 20.20 21.87
N ALA A 2 15.19 18.96 22.34
CA ALA A 2 14.05 18.19 22.88
C ALA A 2 13.41 18.75 24.17
N LYS A 3 13.99 19.78 24.78
CA LYS A 3 13.46 20.48 25.98
C LYS A 3 12.70 21.76 25.65
N ASP A 4 12.70 22.15 24.37
CA ASP A 4 12.05 23.39 23.94
C ASP A 4 10.61 23.04 23.49
N ALA A 5 9.64 23.35 24.34
CA ALA A 5 8.24 23.11 24.08
C ALA A 5 7.75 23.84 22.82
N ASP A 6 8.29 25.01 22.53
CA ASP A 6 7.93 25.79 21.35
C ASP A 6 8.44 25.14 20.07
N TYR A 7 9.65 24.56 20.10
CA TYR A 7 10.17 23.78 18.98
C TYR A 7 9.32 22.52 18.71
N VAL A 8 8.98 21.76 19.73
CA VAL A 8 8.11 20.58 19.62
C VAL A 8 6.75 20.97 19.02
N LYS A 9 6.15 22.03 19.55
CA LYS A 9 4.88 22.55 19.06
C LYS A 9 4.96 23.02 17.61
N SER A 10 6.04 23.71 17.22
CA SER A 10 6.26 24.14 15.85
C SER A 10 6.40 22.96 14.87
N CYS A 11 7.12 21.90 15.25
CA CYS A 11 7.22 20.67 14.45
C CYS A 11 5.86 19.98 14.27
N GLN A 12 5.06 19.90 15.34
CA GLN A 12 3.73 19.33 15.27
C GLN A 12 2.80 20.12 14.34
N VAL A 13 2.81 21.45 14.43
CA VAL A 13 2.00 22.33 13.57
C VAL A 13 2.43 22.20 12.11
N MET A 14 3.74 22.21 11.81
CA MET A 14 4.25 22.05 10.45
C MET A 14 3.91 20.67 9.87
N GLY A 15 4.09 19.61 10.67
CA GLY A 15 3.74 18.26 10.27
C GLY A 15 2.26 18.08 9.96
N ALA A 16 1.40 18.58 10.85
CA ALA A 16 -0.04 18.53 10.65
C ALA A 16 -0.48 19.31 9.40
N LYS A 17 0.08 20.51 9.19
CA LYS A 17 -0.23 21.35 8.01
C LYS A 17 0.23 20.68 6.71
N SER A 18 1.47 20.17 6.66
CA SER A 18 2.01 19.48 5.49
C SER A 18 1.15 18.25 5.13
N ASN A 19 0.81 17.44 6.10
CA ASN A 19 -0.03 16.26 5.91
C ASN A 19 -1.45 16.62 5.45
N GLN A 20 -2.05 17.67 6.04
CA GLN A 20 -3.38 18.14 5.64
C GLN A 20 -3.40 18.62 4.19
N VAL A 21 -2.41 19.39 3.77
CA VAL A 21 -2.28 19.86 2.38
C VAL A 21 -2.14 18.68 1.42
N TRP A 22 -1.25 17.75 1.73
CA TRP A 22 -1.03 16.58 0.88
C TRP A 22 -2.26 15.69 0.79
N GLN A 23 -2.93 15.42 1.92
CA GLN A 23 -4.18 14.64 1.93
C GLN A 23 -5.31 15.34 1.17
N GLY A 24 -5.38 16.68 1.23
CA GLY A 24 -6.33 17.46 0.43
C GLY A 24 -6.10 17.30 -1.06
N LEU A 25 -4.84 17.36 -1.50
CA LEU A 25 -4.45 17.11 -2.90
C LEU A 25 -4.78 15.68 -3.32
N ALA A 26 -4.40 14.69 -2.52
CA ALA A 26 -4.67 13.29 -2.79
C ALA A 26 -6.18 13.02 -2.98
N LYS A 27 -7.00 13.52 -2.07
CA LYS A 27 -8.48 13.40 -2.15
C LYS A 27 -9.03 14.04 -3.42
N LYS A 28 -8.54 15.24 -3.78
CA LYS A 28 -8.94 15.92 -5.00
C LYS A 28 -8.61 15.08 -6.24
N TYR A 29 -7.36 14.64 -6.39
CA TYR A 29 -6.94 13.84 -7.54
C TYR A 29 -7.70 12.51 -7.65
N ILE A 30 -7.94 11.84 -6.52
CA ILE A 30 -8.73 10.60 -6.50
C ILE A 30 -10.15 10.87 -6.97
N LYS A 31 -10.79 11.93 -6.47
CA LYS A 31 -12.14 12.32 -6.84
C LYS A 31 -12.24 12.68 -8.33
N ASP A 32 -11.36 13.56 -8.81
CA ASP A 32 -11.32 13.98 -10.20
C ASP A 32 -11.15 12.78 -11.14
N PHE A 33 -10.34 11.79 -10.74
CA PHE A 33 -10.15 10.56 -11.48
C PHE A 33 -11.42 9.68 -11.47
N GLU A 34 -12.04 9.48 -10.32
CA GLU A 34 -13.26 8.67 -10.19
C GLU A 34 -14.44 9.27 -10.98
N GLU A 35 -14.53 10.60 -11.04
CA GLU A 35 -15.55 11.28 -11.83
C GLU A 35 -15.28 11.24 -13.34
N SER A 36 -14.00 11.25 -13.76
CA SER A 36 -13.61 11.29 -15.18
C SER A 36 -13.46 9.91 -15.83
N ASN A 37 -13.07 8.87 -15.09
CA ASN A 37 -12.75 7.55 -15.60
C ASN A 37 -13.07 6.45 -14.59
N ASN A 38 -14.18 5.78 -14.74
CA ASN A 38 -14.50 4.62 -13.89
C ASN A 38 -13.73 3.36 -14.35
N VAL A 39 -12.38 3.44 -14.40
CA VAL A 39 -11.51 2.32 -14.84
C VAL A 39 -11.73 1.09 -13.97
N PHE A 40 -11.89 1.30 -12.66
CA PHE A 40 -12.03 0.20 -11.70
C PHE A 40 -13.45 -0.41 -11.67
N GLY A 41 -14.44 0.30 -12.19
CA GLY A 41 -15.81 -0.21 -12.36
C GLY A 41 -16.02 -1.01 -13.65
N ASN A 42 -15.06 -1.01 -14.56
CA ASN A 42 -15.18 -1.75 -15.83
C ASN A 42 -15.14 -3.27 -15.56
N LYS A 43 -16.15 -3.95 -16.09
CA LYS A 43 -16.32 -5.40 -15.93
C LYS A 43 -15.58 -6.21 -17.00
N THR A 44 -15.06 -5.54 -18.02
CA THR A 44 -14.35 -6.16 -19.16
C THR A 44 -13.23 -5.23 -19.61
N ALA A 45 -12.07 -5.81 -19.92
CA ALA A 45 -11.01 -5.09 -20.63
C ALA A 45 -11.49 -4.86 -22.07
N THR A 46 -11.63 -3.60 -22.47
CA THR A 46 -12.02 -3.26 -23.84
C THR A 46 -10.83 -2.74 -24.63
N SER A 47 -10.85 -2.91 -25.94
CA SER A 47 -9.85 -2.35 -26.87
C SER A 47 -9.77 -0.82 -26.84
N ALA A 48 -10.82 -0.15 -26.36
CA ALA A 48 -10.85 1.31 -26.17
C ALA A 48 -10.07 1.77 -24.90
N ASP A 49 -9.72 0.85 -24.00
CA ASP A 49 -9.01 1.13 -22.77
C ASP A 49 -7.48 1.14 -23.04
N THR A 50 -6.98 2.24 -23.55
CA THR A 50 -5.59 2.42 -23.98
C THR A 50 -4.66 2.81 -22.82
N GLY A 51 -3.35 2.68 -23.06
CA GLY A 51 -2.31 3.13 -22.10
C GLY A 51 -1.91 2.11 -21.04
N TRP A 52 -2.40 0.87 -21.14
CA TRP A 52 -1.92 -0.24 -20.33
C TRP A 52 -0.62 -0.81 -20.91
N GLN A 53 0.33 -1.11 -20.04
CA GLN A 53 1.61 -1.70 -20.39
C GLN A 53 1.84 -2.97 -19.58
N PRO A 54 2.41 -4.03 -20.17
CA PRO A 54 2.83 -5.21 -19.40
C PRO A 54 3.71 -4.79 -18.23
N ALA A 55 3.46 -5.37 -17.06
CA ALA A 55 4.23 -5.07 -15.85
C ALA A 55 4.41 -6.30 -14.97
N SER A 56 5.59 -6.41 -14.38
CA SER A 56 5.82 -7.32 -13.25
C SER A 56 5.48 -6.59 -11.95
N LEU A 57 4.68 -7.20 -11.09
CA LEU A 57 4.41 -6.65 -9.76
C LEU A 57 5.71 -6.42 -8.96
N PHE A 58 6.70 -7.29 -9.19
CA PHE A 58 7.95 -7.34 -8.41
C PHE A 58 9.09 -6.53 -9.01
N SER A 59 8.91 -5.96 -10.21
CA SER A 59 9.85 -4.98 -10.76
C SER A 59 9.39 -3.57 -10.38
N PRO A 60 10.28 -2.73 -9.84
CA PRO A 60 9.94 -1.34 -9.54
C PRO A 60 9.87 -0.44 -10.79
N ASP A 61 10.08 -0.96 -11.99
CA ASP A 61 10.21 -0.14 -13.21
C ASP A 61 8.95 0.68 -13.51
N TRP A 62 7.78 0.14 -13.23
CA TRP A 62 6.51 0.86 -13.39
C TRP A 62 6.35 2.05 -12.42
N ALA A 63 7.15 2.09 -11.34
CA ALA A 63 7.12 3.13 -10.31
C ALA A 63 8.30 4.10 -10.42
N ARG A 64 9.15 3.98 -11.45
CA ARG A 64 10.34 4.81 -11.63
C ARG A 64 10.17 5.80 -12.77
N GLY A 65 10.47 7.05 -12.51
CA GLY A 65 10.57 8.12 -13.49
C GLY A 65 11.99 8.69 -13.53
N ALA A 66 12.21 9.68 -14.39
CA ALA A 66 13.50 10.34 -14.55
C ALA A 66 13.99 11.02 -13.25
N GLU A 67 13.07 11.45 -12.41
CA GLU A 67 13.35 12.18 -11.16
C GLU A 67 13.21 11.32 -9.89
N GLY A 68 13.12 9.99 -10.03
CA GLY A 68 12.96 9.06 -8.93
C GLY A 68 11.61 8.34 -8.92
N ASN A 69 11.09 8.01 -7.73
CA ASN A 69 9.84 7.27 -7.62
C ASN A 69 8.62 8.11 -8.02
N ILE A 70 7.73 7.48 -8.78
CA ILE A 70 6.46 8.09 -9.17
C ILE A 70 5.43 7.81 -8.07
N ASN A 71 5.13 8.82 -7.28
CA ASN A 71 4.05 8.77 -6.30
C ASN A 71 2.71 9.09 -6.96
N GLY A 72 1.64 8.57 -6.40
CA GLY A 72 0.30 8.82 -6.88
C GLY A 72 -0.56 7.57 -6.99
N ILE A 73 -1.43 7.57 -7.99
CA ILE A 73 -2.40 6.51 -8.22
C ILE A 73 -1.93 5.65 -9.39
N HIS A 74 -1.66 4.40 -9.11
CA HIS A 74 -1.30 3.37 -10.07
C HIS A 74 -2.44 2.36 -10.18
N ALA A 75 -2.77 1.97 -11.40
CA ALA A 75 -3.71 0.89 -11.66
C ALA A 75 -2.98 -0.33 -12.19
N PHE A 76 -3.36 -1.50 -11.69
CA PHE A 76 -2.97 -2.78 -12.23
C PHE A 76 -4.20 -3.55 -12.64
N ARG A 77 -4.12 -4.31 -13.73
CA ARG A 77 -5.16 -5.24 -14.13
C ARG A 77 -4.60 -6.59 -14.53
N LYS A 78 -5.39 -7.62 -14.32
CA LYS A 78 -5.10 -8.98 -14.77
C LYS A 78 -6.40 -9.66 -15.17
N VAL A 79 -6.38 -10.31 -16.31
CA VAL A 79 -7.46 -11.23 -16.73
C VAL A 79 -7.11 -12.64 -16.27
N ILE A 80 -8.06 -13.32 -15.66
CA ILE A 80 -7.97 -14.72 -15.26
C ILE A 80 -9.14 -15.51 -15.83
N ASN A 81 -8.91 -16.79 -16.15
CA ASN A 81 -9.96 -17.71 -16.57
C ASN A 81 -10.34 -18.62 -15.40
N VAL A 82 -11.63 -18.72 -15.13
CA VAL A 82 -12.21 -19.46 -14.01
C VAL A 82 -13.23 -20.47 -14.54
N THR A 83 -13.17 -21.71 -14.07
CA THR A 83 -14.18 -22.72 -14.42
C THR A 83 -15.52 -22.44 -13.74
N ALA A 84 -16.60 -23.03 -14.21
CA ALA A 84 -17.92 -22.89 -13.59
C ALA A 84 -17.92 -23.41 -12.13
N GLU A 85 -17.20 -24.48 -11.84
CA GLU A 85 -17.03 -25.04 -10.51
C GLU A 85 -16.29 -24.07 -9.59
N GLN A 86 -15.19 -23.49 -10.04
CA GLN A 86 -14.41 -22.51 -9.30
C GLN A 86 -15.21 -21.23 -9.01
N ALA A 87 -15.99 -20.76 -9.98
CA ALA A 87 -16.77 -19.54 -9.86
C ALA A 87 -17.89 -19.65 -8.80
N ALA A 88 -18.48 -20.84 -8.63
CA ALA A 88 -19.58 -21.06 -7.72
C ALA A 88 -19.21 -20.87 -6.23
N GLN A 89 -17.94 -21.07 -5.89
CA GLN A 89 -17.50 -21.20 -4.48
C GLN A 89 -17.06 -19.89 -3.82
N GLY A 90 -16.72 -18.87 -4.62
CA GLY A 90 -15.96 -17.73 -4.11
C GLY A 90 -14.53 -18.12 -3.74
N GLY A 91 -13.82 -17.29 -2.98
CA GLY A 91 -12.43 -17.59 -2.63
C GLY A 91 -11.80 -16.61 -1.66
N LEU A 92 -10.51 -16.81 -1.40
CA LEU A 92 -9.68 -15.90 -0.63
C LEU A 92 -8.57 -15.35 -1.54
N LEU A 93 -8.63 -14.07 -1.86
CA LEU A 93 -7.56 -13.37 -2.53
C LEU A 93 -6.43 -13.09 -1.54
N ARG A 94 -5.22 -13.44 -1.91
CA ARG A 94 -3.98 -13.11 -1.20
C ARG A 94 -3.09 -12.29 -2.13
N MET A 95 -2.79 -11.04 -1.75
CA MET A 95 -2.00 -10.09 -2.56
C MET A 95 -0.84 -9.50 -1.75
N GLY A 96 -0.13 -10.35 -1.01
CA GLY A 96 1.07 -9.98 -0.29
C GLY A 96 0.89 -8.77 0.61
N CYS A 97 1.91 -7.92 0.63
CA CYS A 97 1.86 -6.56 1.18
C CYS A 97 2.11 -5.57 0.04
N ILE A 98 1.36 -4.48 0.01
CA ILE A 98 1.41 -3.46 -1.06
C ILE A 98 1.78 -2.11 -0.43
N VAL A 99 2.74 -1.42 -1.00
CA VAL A 99 3.23 -0.12 -0.52
C VAL A 99 2.67 1.00 -1.41
N ASP A 100 1.84 1.91 -0.89
CA ASP A 100 1.45 2.08 0.52
C ASP A 100 0.04 1.51 0.79
N ALA A 101 -0.97 1.95 0.02
CA ALA A 101 -2.37 1.61 0.17
C ALA A 101 -2.93 0.97 -1.09
N ASP A 102 -3.99 0.20 -0.94
CA ASP A 102 -4.67 -0.43 -2.08
C ASP A 102 -6.18 -0.54 -1.92
N GLU A 103 -6.82 -0.65 -3.05
CA GLU A 103 -8.19 -1.13 -3.21
C GLU A 103 -8.22 -2.15 -4.34
N ILE A 104 -8.87 -3.29 -4.11
CA ILE A 104 -8.94 -4.37 -5.09
C ILE A 104 -10.37 -4.64 -5.52
N PHE A 105 -10.53 -4.76 -6.82
CA PHE A 105 -11.82 -4.99 -7.47
C PHE A 105 -11.77 -6.27 -8.30
N VAL A 106 -12.85 -7.03 -8.27
CA VAL A 106 -13.07 -8.19 -9.13
C VAL A 106 -14.37 -7.98 -9.92
N ASN A 107 -14.28 -7.98 -11.24
CA ASN A 107 -15.40 -7.69 -12.13
C ASN A 107 -16.13 -6.37 -11.78
N GLY A 108 -15.38 -5.35 -11.39
CA GLY A 108 -15.89 -4.03 -11.00
C GLY A 108 -16.48 -3.96 -9.59
N LYS A 109 -16.47 -5.07 -8.83
CA LYS A 109 -16.91 -5.07 -7.43
C LYS A 109 -15.70 -4.98 -6.52
N GLN A 110 -15.66 -3.98 -5.66
CA GLN A 110 -14.62 -3.86 -4.63
C GLN A 110 -14.74 -5.02 -3.64
N ILE A 111 -13.64 -5.72 -3.41
CA ILE A 111 -13.55 -6.86 -2.51
C ILE A 111 -12.72 -6.59 -1.26
N GLY A 112 -11.90 -5.55 -1.28
CA GLY A 112 -11.11 -5.17 -0.12
C GLY A 112 -10.30 -3.91 -0.33
N SER A 113 -9.81 -3.36 0.78
CA SER A 113 -8.90 -2.22 0.82
C SER A 113 -8.03 -2.27 2.06
N THR A 114 -6.83 -1.70 1.95
CA THR A 114 -5.92 -1.52 3.08
C THR A 114 -5.20 -0.19 2.91
N SER A 115 -5.18 0.65 3.94
CA SER A 115 -4.71 2.02 3.88
C SER A 115 -3.23 2.22 4.20
N TYR A 116 -2.49 1.14 4.49
CA TYR A 116 -1.06 1.23 4.79
C TYR A 116 -0.32 -0.08 4.48
N GLN A 117 1.02 -0.02 4.41
CA GLN A 117 1.85 -1.03 3.76
C GLN A 117 1.98 -2.40 4.46
N TYR A 118 1.88 -2.47 5.79
CA TYR A 118 2.32 -3.67 6.52
C TYR A 118 1.38 -4.87 6.52
N PRO A 119 0.03 -4.73 6.64
CA PRO A 119 -0.83 -5.90 6.71
C PRO A 119 -0.81 -6.72 5.42
N PRO A 120 -0.68 -8.05 5.51
CA PRO A 120 -0.90 -8.90 4.35
C PRO A 120 -2.34 -8.78 3.85
N ARG A 121 -2.50 -8.56 2.54
CA ARG A 121 -3.81 -8.47 1.88
C ARG A 121 -4.44 -9.85 1.80
N LYS A 122 -5.55 -10.00 2.50
CA LYS A 122 -6.36 -11.22 2.56
C LYS A 122 -7.82 -10.81 2.42
N TYR A 123 -8.33 -10.80 1.19
CA TYR A 123 -9.68 -10.34 0.89
C TYR A 123 -10.57 -11.48 0.48
N LYS A 124 -11.73 -11.61 1.11
CA LYS A 124 -12.72 -12.61 0.74
C LYS A 124 -13.39 -12.23 -0.58
N ILE A 125 -13.36 -13.13 -1.55
CA ILE A 125 -14.17 -13.03 -2.76
C ILE A 125 -15.50 -13.73 -2.48
N PRO A 126 -16.62 -12.99 -2.40
CA PRO A 126 -17.92 -13.61 -2.18
C PRO A 126 -18.31 -14.54 -3.32
N ALA A 127 -19.07 -15.59 -3.02
CA ALA A 127 -19.67 -16.45 -4.05
C ALA A 127 -20.48 -15.60 -5.04
N GLY A 128 -20.43 -15.97 -6.32
CA GLY A 128 -21.09 -15.22 -7.40
C GLY A 128 -20.35 -13.95 -7.86
N THR A 129 -19.21 -13.60 -7.26
CA THR A 129 -18.37 -12.50 -7.76
C THR A 129 -17.55 -12.93 -8.95
N LEU A 130 -16.97 -14.13 -8.91
CA LEU A 130 -16.32 -14.78 -10.04
C LEU A 130 -17.40 -15.37 -10.96
N LYS A 131 -17.13 -15.40 -12.27
CA LYS A 131 -17.97 -15.97 -13.31
C LYS A 131 -17.19 -17.05 -14.05
N ALA A 132 -17.88 -18.02 -14.60
CA ALA A 132 -17.25 -18.97 -15.52
C ALA A 132 -16.68 -18.21 -16.74
N GLY A 133 -15.46 -18.54 -17.14
CA GLY A 133 -14.74 -17.86 -18.20
C GLY A 133 -13.87 -16.70 -17.66
N GLU A 134 -13.79 -15.64 -18.43
CA GLU A 134 -12.93 -14.50 -18.12
C GLU A 134 -13.43 -13.67 -16.94
N ASN A 135 -12.50 -13.33 -16.06
CA ASN A 135 -12.70 -12.40 -14.94
C ASN A 135 -11.57 -11.40 -14.94
N ILE A 136 -11.87 -10.18 -14.55
CA ILE A 136 -10.87 -9.12 -14.47
C ILE A 136 -10.66 -8.70 -13.01
N ILE A 137 -9.40 -8.64 -12.63
CA ILE A 137 -8.96 -8.12 -11.33
C ILE A 137 -8.30 -6.78 -11.58
N TYR A 138 -8.72 -5.76 -10.84
CA TYR A 138 -8.08 -4.46 -10.79
C TYR A 138 -7.52 -4.20 -9.40
N ILE A 139 -6.33 -3.57 -9.34
CA ILE A 139 -5.74 -3.02 -8.12
C ILE A 139 -5.57 -1.54 -8.34
N ARG A 140 -6.14 -0.71 -7.47
CA ARG A 140 -5.77 0.68 -7.31
C ARG A 140 -4.73 0.76 -6.19
N LEU A 141 -3.49 1.03 -6.55
CA LEU A 141 -2.42 1.29 -5.61
C LEU A 141 -2.27 2.79 -5.47
N THR A 142 -2.26 3.28 -4.23
CA THR A 142 -1.97 4.68 -3.92
C THR A 142 -0.65 4.76 -3.18
N SER A 143 0.32 5.47 -3.77
CA SER A 143 1.62 5.74 -3.17
C SER A 143 1.68 7.14 -2.60
N TYR A 144 2.05 7.23 -1.32
CA TYR A 144 2.08 8.48 -0.57
C TYR A 144 3.46 9.14 -0.47
N GLY A 145 4.52 8.52 -0.96
CA GLY A 145 5.85 9.14 -0.94
C GLY A 145 7.00 8.17 -0.70
N GLY A 146 6.72 6.89 -0.56
CA GLY A 146 7.73 5.84 -0.47
C GLY A 146 8.16 5.31 -1.84
N THR A 147 8.69 4.09 -1.85
CA THR A 147 8.90 3.32 -3.09
C THR A 147 7.70 2.41 -3.28
N PRO A 148 6.79 2.72 -4.23
CA PRO A 148 5.65 1.84 -4.48
C PRO A 148 6.14 0.45 -4.87
N SER A 149 5.61 -0.58 -4.25
CA SER A 149 6.08 -1.94 -4.49
C SER A 149 5.09 -3.00 -3.99
N PHE A 150 5.28 -4.21 -4.50
CA PHE A 150 4.67 -5.43 -3.99
C PHE A 150 5.77 -6.29 -3.34
N VAL A 151 5.57 -6.71 -2.10
CA VAL A 151 6.58 -7.47 -1.34
C VAL A 151 6.73 -8.88 -1.89
N THR A 152 7.89 -9.23 -2.43
CA THR A 152 8.15 -10.45 -3.20
C THR A 152 7.98 -11.75 -2.43
N GLU A 153 8.23 -11.75 -1.14
CA GLU A 153 8.25 -12.95 -0.28
C GLU A 153 6.85 -13.36 0.24
N LYS A 154 5.81 -12.76 -0.29
CA LYS A 154 4.43 -13.00 0.13
C LYS A 154 3.64 -13.70 -0.98
N PRO A 155 2.56 -14.42 -0.65
CA PRO A 155 1.75 -15.10 -1.65
C PRO A 155 0.87 -14.14 -2.46
N TYR A 156 0.81 -14.37 -3.76
CA TYR A 156 -0.04 -13.70 -4.74
C TYR A 156 -0.90 -14.73 -5.47
N LYS A 157 -2.09 -14.98 -4.96
CA LYS A 157 -2.98 -16.04 -5.48
C LYS A 157 -4.41 -15.88 -5.02
N ILE A 158 -5.35 -16.51 -5.73
CA ILE A 158 -6.67 -16.80 -5.22
C ILE A 158 -6.67 -18.23 -4.71
N VAL A 159 -7.04 -18.43 -3.46
CA VAL A 159 -7.25 -19.74 -2.86
C VAL A 159 -8.74 -20.07 -2.97
N LEU A 160 -9.05 -21.13 -3.68
CA LEU A 160 -10.38 -21.72 -3.83
C LEU A 160 -10.46 -23.00 -2.98
N GLN A 161 -11.61 -23.63 -2.90
CA GLN A 161 -11.80 -24.83 -2.06
C GLN A 161 -10.84 -25.96 -2.44
N ASN A 162 -10.67 -26.26 -3.72
CA ASN A 162 -9.90 -27.39 -4.23
C ASN A 162 -8.78 -27.00 -5.20
N SER A 163 -8.50 -25.70 -5.36
CA SER A 163 -7.49 -25.22 -6.31
C SER A 163 -7.00 -23.83 -5.94
N GLU A 164 -5.94 -23.40 -6.59
CA GLU A 164 -5.39 -22.07 -6.47
C GLU A 164 -5.18 -21.47 -7.87
N ILE A 165 -5.33 -20.16 -7.97
CA ILE A 165 -5.03 -19.39 -9.17
C ILE A 165 -3.85 -18.48 -8.87
N ASP A 166 -2.74 -18.68 -9.58
CA ASP A 166 -1.55 -17.84 -9.44
C ASP A 166 -1.78 -16.41 -9.98
N LEU A 167 -1.37 -15.43 -9.20
CA LEU A 167 -1.45 -14.02 -9.53
C LEU A 167 -0.08 -13.33 -9.53
N SER A 168 1.01 -14.07 -9.48
CA SER A 168 2.36 -13.50 -9.41
C SER A 168 2.79 -12.81 -10.71
N ASN A 169 2.24 -13.20 -11.87
CA ASN A 169 2.63 -12.73 -13.19
C ASN A 169 1.43 -12.32 -14.06
N GLY A 170 1.70 -11.78 -15.26
CA GLY A 170 0.69 -11.47 -16.26
C GLY A 170 -0.21 -10.28 -15.91
N TRP A 171 0.37 -9.27 -15.29
CA TRP A 171 -0.28 -8.00 -15.00
C TRP A 171 0.03 -6.96 -16.06
N GLU A 172 -0.88 -6.02 -16.19
CA GLU A 172 -0.67 -4.76 -16.88
C GLU A 172 -0.79 -3.61 -15.90
N HIS A 173 -0.02 -2.57 -16.13
CA HIS A 173 0.04 -1.35 -15.32
C HIS A 173 -0.35 -0.13 -16.14
N LYS A 174 -0.97 0.83 -15.47
CA LYS A 174 -1.24 2.17 -15.99
C LYS A 174 -1.06 3.19 -14.86
N LEU A 175 -0.25 4.21 -15.10
CA LEU A 175 -0.20 5.36 -14.21
C LEU A 175 -1.48 6.19 -14.44
N ILE A 176 -2.27 6.35 -13.41
CA ILE A 176 -3.54 7.07 -13.45
C ILE A 176 -3.30 8.54 -13.17
N GLN A 177 -2.62 8.83 -12.06
CA GLN A 177 -2.35 10.18 -11.64
C GLN A 177 -1.03 10.24 -10.88
N GLN A 178 -0.08 11.00 -11.40
CA GLN A 178 1.10 11.36 -10.63
C GLN A 178 0.73 12.43 -9.61
N MET A 179 1.23 12.29 -8.40
CA MET A 179 1.03 13.24 -7.32
C MET A 179 2.39 13.74 -6.80
N PRO A 180 2.47 14.97 -6.30
CA PRO A 180 3.70 15.45 -5.68
C PRO A 180 4.03 14.59 -4.45
N SER A 181 5.31 14.40 -4.20
CA SER A 181 5.75 13.77 -2.96
C SER A 181 5.33 14.61 -1.75
N PRO A 182 4.95 13.98 -0.62
CA PRO A 182 4.69 14.73 0.59
C PRO A 182 5.94 15.51 0.99
N GLN A 183 5.77 16.77 1.35
CA GLN A 183 6.87 17.53 1.93
C GLN A 183 7.19 16.98 3.31
N GLY A 184 8.44 16.59 3.53
CA GLY A 184 8.93 16.17 4.84
C GLY A 184 8.74 17.30 5.84
N ALA A 185 8.14 17.00 6.99
CA ALA A 185 8.10 17.90 8.12
C ALA A 185 9.09 17.41 9.18
N PRO A 186 9.69 18.31 9.95
CA PRO A 186 10.51 17.91 11.09
C PRO A 186 9.70 17.04 12.04
N ASP A 187 10.20 15.86 12.36
CA ASP A 187 9.58 14.99 13.34
C ASP A 187 10.38 15.04 14.65
N PHE A 188 9.78 15.63 15.67
CA PHE A 188 10.41 15.74 16.99
C PHE A 188 10.65 14.36 17.64
N MET A 189 9.89 13.34 17.26
CA MET A 189 10.08 11.97 17.76
C MET A 189 11.38 11.34 17.27
N MET A 190 11.92 11.82 16.15
CA MET A 190 13.24 11.44 15.64
C MET A 190 14.39 12.22 16.31
N THR A 191 14.08 13.11 17.25
CA THR A 191 15.12 13.82 18.02
C THR A 191 15.83 12.83 18.96
N PRO A 192 17.18 12.89 19.07
CA PRO A 192 17.93 12.00 19.95
C PRO A 192 17.38 11.98 21.39
N ALA A 193 17.19 10.79 21.93
CA ALA A 193 16.63 10.52 23.26
C ALA A 193 15.17 11.00 23.48
N ALA A 194 14.42 11.39 22.47
CA ALA A 194 13.03 11.83 22.64
C ALA A 194 12.13 10.72 23.22
N LEU A 195 12.23 9.52 22.68
CA LEU A 195 11.48 8.34 23.18
C LEU A 195 11.89 7.97 24.60
N TYR A 196 13.19 7.98 24.91
CA TYR A 196 13.68 7.73 26.26
C TYR A 196 13.06 8.73 27.25
N LYS A 197 13.16 10.03 26.97
CA LYS A 197 12.68 11.09 27.87
C LYS A 197 11.16 11.16 27.98
N GLY A 198 10.44 10.85 26.89
CA GLY A 198 8.99 10.95 26.84
C GLY A 198 8.26 9.72 27.32
N MET A 199 8.85 8.54 27.12
CA MET A 199 8.17 7.25 27.37
C MET A 199 8.84 6.43 28.47
N LEU A 200 10.16 6.35 28.49
CA LEU A 200 10.86 5.45 29.42
C LEU A 200 11.20 6.14 30.73
N ALA A 201 11.82 7.32 30.68
CA ALA A 201 12.28 8.02 31.89
C ALA A 201 11.17 8.28 32.95
N PRO A 202 9.92 8.63 32.56
CA PRO A 202 8.85 8.83 33.54
C PRO A 202 8.44 7.59 34.34
N VAL A 203 8.78 6.41 33.85
CA VAL A 203 8.36 5.14 34.47
C VAL A 203 9.50 4.34 35.07
N LEU A 204 10.75 4.86 35.02
CA LEU A 204 11.93 4.15 35.53
C LEU A 204 11.89 3.91 37.04
N ASP A 205 11.19 4.78 37.80
CA ASP A 205 11.09 4.66 39.29
C ASP A 205 10.04 3.61 39.72
N TRP A 206 9.35 2.99 38.76
CA TRP A 206 8.41 1.92 39.07
C TRP A 206 9.16 0.61 39.34
N GLY A 207 8.68 -0.18 40.31
CA GLY A 207 9.25 -1.51 40.61
C GLY A 207 8.95 -2.52 39.48
N TYR A 208 9.97 -2.84 38.69
CA TYR A 208 9.88 -3.84 37.64
C TYR A 208 10.47 -5.18 38.10
N SER A 209 9.82 -6.27 37.74
CA SER A 209 10.39 -7.62 37.92
C SER A 209 11.29 -8.04 36.73
N GLY A 210 11.26 -7.31 35.63
CA GLY A 210 12.06 -7.57 34.46
C GLY A 210 11.68 -6.66 33.29
N ALA A 211 12.45 -6.72 32.21
CA ALA A 211 12.18 -6.01 30.97
C ALA A 211 12.31 -6.97 29.79
N VAL A 212 11.42 -6.82 28.81
CA VAL A 212 11.50 -7.51 27.52
C VAL A 212 11.82 -6.47 26.46
N TRP A 213 12.94 -6.65 25.75
CA TRP A 213 13.32 -5.82 24.63
C TRP A 213 12.79 -6.41 23.33
N TYR A 214 11.93 -5.67 22.64
CA TYR A 214 11.41 -6.03 21.32
C TYR A 214 11.49 -4.83 20.39
N GLN A 215 12.63 -4.72 19.68
CA GLN A 215 12.91 -3.62 18.76
C GLN A 215 14.11 -3.99 17.88
N GLY A 216 14.20 -3.46 16.69
CA GLY A 216 15.37 -3.60 15.83
C GLY A 216 15.02 -3.92 14.38
N GLU A 217 13.77 -4.12 14.05
CA GLU A 217 13.30 -4.56 12.73
C GLU A 217 13.77 -3.61 11.61
N SER A 218 13.75 -2.32 11.86
CA SER A 218 14.23 -1.30 10.91
C SER A 218 15.75 -1.22 10.79
N ASN A 219 16.48 -1.89 11.69
CA ASN A 219 17.94 -1.81 11.78
C ASN A 219 18.65 -3.09 11.34
N VAL A 220 17.93 -4.08 10.86
CA VAL A 220 18.52 -5.37 10.40
C VAL A 220 19.65 -5.17 9.39
N GLY A 221 19.51 -4.20 8.47
CA GLY A 221 20.57 -3.86 7.50
C GLY A 221 21.73 -3.03 8.07
N ARG A 222 21.67 -2.64 9.37
CA ARG A 222 22.67 -1.76 10.03
C ARG A 222 23.11 -2.32 11.38
N ALA A 223 23.13 -3.65 11.50
CA ALA A 223 23.43 -4.33 12.77
C ALA A 223 24.80 -3.93 13.36
N ASN A 224 25.79 -3.64 12.49
CA ASN A 224 27.12 -3.17 12.90
C ASN A 224 27.14 -1.76 13.54
N GLU A 225 26.06 -1.01 13.51
CA GLU A 225 25.96 0.29 14.17
C GLU A 225 25.58 0.19 15.65
N TYR A 226 25.15 -1.00 16.10
CA TYR A 226 24.76 -1.23 17.49
C TYR A 226 25.95 -1.37 18.46
N GLU A 227 27.15 -1.61 17.96
CA GLU A 227 28.36 -1.79 18.78
C GLU A 227 29.11 -0.49 19.07
N LYS A 228 28.58 0.63 18.67
CA LYS A 228 29.13 1.96 18.91
C LYS A 228 28.26 2.72 19.90
#